data_f1ddea59e83174d3c57969cd052c5fdf
#
_entry.id   f1ddea59e83174d3c57969cd052c5fdf
#
_cell.length_a   1.000
_cell.length_b   1.000
_cell.length_c   1.000
_cell.angle_alpha   90.00
_cell.angle_beta   90.00
_cell.angle_gamma   90.00
#
_symmetry.space_group_name_H-M   'P 1'
#
loop_
_entity.id
_entity.type
_entity.pdbx_description
1 polymer ?
#
loop_
_entity_poly.entity_id
_entity_poly.type
_entity_poly.pdbx_seq_one_letter_code
_entity_poly.pdbx_strand_id
1 'polypeptide(L)'
;IVAKLRAQAREDEPVQTVSISGAVRVPGTYPLTSGATIADLIAAAGGLKDAAFLNAAEFRRLEEVRSGEIVARYDEVNLTQAFEDGDEFQLQSRDHLTVREIPDWSPNDTVTISGEVAFPGTYLIQPGETLSDVVARAGGLTVEAFPEAAVFTRLEVARREAERARAFAADIRKSFASSLLTEETANSSLEEIKEVTAMLETFEGQGRMLIDLPLAMSGDIAADVEVLDGDALVIPKRVNTVTVVGEVYQQGTHTFSDSNSLQDYLSLSA
;
A
#
# COMPACT_ATOMS: atom_id res chain seq x y z
N ILE A 1 -10.96 -33.53 -18.48
CA ILE A 1 -10.45 -33.72 -19.86
C ILE A 1 -8.94 -33.93 -19.80
N VAL A 2 -8.13 -33.02 -19.20
CA VAL A 2 -6.66 -33.11 -19.13
C VAL A 2 -6.16 -34.46 -18.53
N ALA A 3 -6.80 -34.93 -17.47
CA ALA A 3 -6.45 -36.25 -16.87
C ALA A 3 -6.66 -37.43 -17.86
N LYS A 4 -7.70 -37.34 -18.69
CA LYS A 4 -7.93 -38.37 -19.74
C LYS A 4 -6.91 -38.27 -20.85
N LEU A 5 -6.53 -37.05 -21.28
CA LEU A 5 -5.48 -36.83 -22.30
C LEU A 5 -4.12 -37.38 -21.82
N ARG A 6 -3.79 -37.16 -20.54
CA ARG A 6 -2.56 -37.69 -19.92
C ARG A 6 -2.57 -39.24 -19.87
N ALA A 7 -3.73 -39.85 -19.60
CA ALA A 7 -3.86 -41.30 -19.57
C ALA A 7 -3.82 -41.97 -20.95
N GLN A 8 -4.09 -41.22 -22.02
CA GLN A 8 -4.09 -41.67 -23.40
C GLN A 8 -2.77 -41.36 -24.13
N ALA A 9 -1.87 -40.59 -23.50
CA ALA A 9 -0.57 -40.27 -24.07
C ALA A 9 0.27 -41.54 -24.25
N ARG A 10 0.92 -41.64 -25.43
CA ARG A 10 1.92 -42.70 -25.76
C ARG A 10 3.31 -42.09 -25.70
N GLU A 11 4.32 -42.92 -25.60
CA GLU A 11 5.72 -42.50 -25.52
C GLU A 11 6.15 -41.61 -26.72
N ASP A 12 5.56 -41.90 -27.89
CA ASP A 12 5.84 -41.18 -29.15
C ASP A 12 4.90 -39.97 -29.44
N GLU A 13 3.90 -39.72 -28.58
CA GLU A 13 2.90 -38.70 -28.83
C GLU A 13 2.73 -37.84 -27.56
N PRO A 14 3.33 -36.62 -27.53
CA PRO A 14 3.25 -35.77 -26.36
C PRO A 14 1.81 -35.38 -26.05
N VAL A 15 1.49 -35.27 -24.75
CA VAL A 15 0.16 -34.86 -24.28
C VAL A 15 -0.18 -33.51 -24.89
N GLN A 16 -1.24 -33.43 -25.66
CA GLN A 16 -1.72 -32.20 -26.31
C GLN A 16 -2.31 -31.22 -25.28
N THR A 17 -1.43 -30.60 -24.53
CA THR A 17 -1.80 -29.63 -23.49
C THR A 17 -0.87 -28.42 -23.48
N VAL A 18 -1.43 -27.27 -23.11
CA VAL A 18 -0.73 -26.02 -22.88
C VAL A 18 -1.01 -25.55 -21.45
N SER A 19 -0.18 -24.71 -20.89
CA SER A 19 -0.34 -24.22 -19.52
C SER A 19 -0.20 -22.69 -19.47
N ILE A 20 -0.93 -22.10 -18.50
CA ILE A 20 -0.90 -20.67 -18.26
C ILE A 20 -0.85 -20.39 -16.76
N SER A 21 -0.07 -19.39 -16.36
CA SER A 21 0.10 -18.96 -14.97
C SER A 21 0.18 -17.46 -14.83
N GLY A 22 0.20 -16.95 -13.59
CA GLY A 22 0.31 -15.51 -13.27
C GLY A 22 -1.03 -14.79 -13.27
N ALA A 23 -1.09 -13.59 -13.86
CA ALA A 23 -2.22 -12.67 -13.82
C ALA A 23 -3.39 -13.07 -14.74
N VAL A 24 -3.87 -14.29 -14.61
CA VAL A 24 -5.09 -14.81 -15.27
C VAL A 24 -6.11 -15.25 -14.23
N ARG A 25 -7.38 -15.29 -14.61
CA ARG A 25 -8.45 -15.63 -13.66
C ARG A 25 -8.38 -17.06 -13.17
N VAL A 26 -8.08 -18.01 -14.07
CA VAL A 26 -7.97 -19.44 -13.74
C VAL A 26 -6.64 -19.98 -14.29
N PRO A 27 -5.53 -19.90 -13.52
CA PRO A 27 -4.28 -20.51 -13.92
C PRO A 27 -4.39 -22.02 -13.97
N GLY A 28 -3.70 -22.66 -14.92
CA GLY A 28 -3.77 -24.13 -15.04
C GLY A 28 -3.27 -24.68 -16.36
N THR A 29 -3.57 -25.97 -16.58
CA THR A 29 -3.26 -26.70 -17.81
C THR A 29 -4.54 -26.93 -18.62
N TYR A 30 -4.50 -26.61 -19.88
CA TYR A 30 -5.62 -26.66 -20.80
C TYR A 30 -5.35 -27.60 -21.97
N PRO A 31 -6.38 -28.24 -22.53
CA PRO A 31 -6.24 -29.02 -23.76
C PRO A 31 -5.80 -28.12 -24.90
N LEU A 32 -4.83 -28.56 -25.68
CA LEU A 32 -4.45 -27.88 -26.93
C LEU A 32 -5.39 -28.30 -28.05
N THR A 33 -6.03 -27.33 -28.68
CA THR A 33 -6.80 -27.53 -29.92
C THR A 33 -5.96 -27.15 -31.11
N SER A 34 -6.27 -27.73 -32.28
CA SER A 34 -5.53 -27.43 -33.52
C SER A 34 -5.68 -25.94 -33.88
N GLY A 35 -4.55 -25.28 -34.10
CA GLY A 35 -4.53 -23.85 -34.45
C GLY A 35 -4.81 -22.89 -33.28
N ALA A 36 -4.81 -23.40 -32.02
CA ALA A 36 -5.02 -22.53 -30.85
C ALA A 36 -3.93 -21.47 -30.74
N THR A 37 -4.34 -20.27 -30.38
CA THR A 37 -3.50 -19.09 -30.18
C THR A 37 -3.32 -18.75 -28.71
N ILE A 38 -2.47 -17.77 -28.39
CA ILE A 38 -2.33 -17.20 -27.04
C ILE A 38 -3.65 -16.61 -26.57
N ALA A 39 -4.39 -15.96 -27.45
CA ALA A 39 -5.69 -15.37 -27.14
C ALA A 39 -6.71 -16.46 -26.72
N ASP A 40 -6.73 -17.60 -27.42
CA ASP A 40 -7.59 -18.73 -27.06
C ASP A 40 -7.24 -19.32 -25.69
N LEU A 41 -5.94 -19.42 -25.37
CA LEU A 41 -5.47 -19.90 -24.08
C LEU A 41 -5.89 -18.97 -22.95
N ILE A 42 -5.74 -17.66 -23.15
CA ILE A 42 -6.17 -16.65 -22.18
C ILE A 42 -7.70 -16.68 -22.01
N ALA A 43 -8.45 -16.82 -23.10
CA ALA A 43 -9.90 -16.95 -23.03
C ALA A 43 -10.31 -18.24 -22.29
N ALA A 44 -9.63 -19.36 -22.53
CA ALA A 44 -9.85 -20.61 -21.79
C ALA A 44 -9.55 -20.49 -20.29
N ALA A 45 -8.59 -19.64 -19.92
CA ALA A 45 -8.25 -19.29 -18.54
C ALA A 45 -9.22 -18.27 -17.91
N GLY A 46 -10.33 -17.93 -18.58
CA GLY A 46 -11.35 -17.01 -18.10
C GLY A 46 -10.97 -15.53 -18.28
N GLY A 47 -9.90 -15.22 -19.02
CA GLY A 47 -9.39 -13.89 -19.25
C GLY A 47 -8.28 -13.47 -18.29
N LEU A 48 -7.79 -12.27 -18.51
CA LEU A 48 -6.77 -11.64 -17.68
C LEU A 48 -7.40 -11.05 -16.39
N LYS A 49 -6.56 -10.91 -15.36
CA LYS A 49 -6.85 -10.06 -14.19
C LYS A 49 -6.55 -8.60 -14.56
N ASP A 50 -7.14 -7.67 -13.80
CA ASP A 50 -6.92 -6.22 -14.00
C ASP A 50 -5.44 -5.83 -13.80
N ALA A 51 -4.74 -6.55 -12.92
CA ALA A 51 -3.31 -6.41 -12.67
C ALA A 51 -2.38 -7.00 -13.75
N ALA A 52 -2.91 -7.50 -14.87
CA ALA A 52 -2.10 -8.14 -15.88
C ALA A 52 -1.22 -7.15 -16.64
N PHE A 53 0.09 -7.41 -16.69
CA PHE A 53 1.03 -6.63 -17.47
C PHE A 53 1.03 -7.11 -18.94
N LEU A 54 0.43 -6.31 -19.82
CA LEU A 54 0.16 -6.70 -21.20
C LEU A 54 1.39 -6.65 -22.12
N ASN A 55 2.36 -5.79 -21.81
CA ASN A 55 3.46 -5.50 -22.75
C ASN A 55 4.52 -6.60 -22.81
N ALA A 56 4.62 -7.45 -21.77
CA ALA A 56 5.68 -8.46 -21.66
C ALA A 56 5.23 -9.67 -20.84
N ALA A 57 4.60 -10.64 -21.50
CA ALA A 57 4.37 -11.96 -20.93
C ALA A 57 5.52 -12.90 -21.28
N GLU A 58 5.91 -13.78 -20.37
CA GLU A 58 6.95 -14.78 -20.61
C GLU A 58 6.32 -16.00 -21.27
N PHE A 59 6.85 -16.37 -22.41
CA PHE A 59 6.44 -17.57 -23.16
C PHE A 59 7.57 -18.59 -23.19
N ARG A 60 7.29 -19.81 -22.77
CA ARG A 60 8.24 -20.92 -22.81
C ARG A 60 7.76 -22.00 -23.74
N ARG A 61 8.61 -22.36 -24.71
CA ARG A 61 8.44 -23.51 -25.64
C ARG A 61 9.52 -24.54 -25.40
N LEU A 62 9.14 -25.81 -25.48
CA LEU A 62 10.09 -26.92 -25.46
C LEU A 62 10.38 -27.38 -26.88
N GLU A 63 11.61 -27.21 -27.32
CA GLU A 63 12.07 -27.59 -28.67
C GLU A 63 13.01 -28.79 -28.59
N GLU A 64 12.82 -29.78 -29.46
CA GLU A 64 13.75 -30.88 -29.62
C GLU A 64 14.90 -30.48 -30.55
N VAL A 65 16.13 -30.53 -30.05
CA VAL A 65 17.34 -30.24 -30.80
C VAL A 65 17.75 -31.51 -31.57
N ARG A 66 18.54 -31.31 -32.65
CA ARG A 66 19.01 -32.41 -33.55
C ARG A 66 19.68 -33.61 -32.82
N SER A 67 20.04 -33.43 -31.56
CA SER A 67 20.62 -34.50 -30.70
C SER A 67 19.57 -35.37 -29.97
N GLY A 68 18.25 -35.08 -30.14
CA GLY A 68 17.19 -35.69 -29.33
C GLY A 68 17.06 -35.09 -27.93
N GLU A 69 17.80 -34.02 -27.63
CA GLU A 69 17.72 -33.30 -26.37
C GLU A 69 16.59 -32.27 -26.43
N ILE A 70 15.80 -32.15 -25.34
CA ILE A 70 14.73 -31.16 -25.22
C ILE A 70 15.29 -29.95 -24.54
N VAL A 71 15.26 -28.78 -25.22
CA VAL A 71 15.71 -27.49 -24.70
C VAL A 71 14.52 -26.56 -24.53
N ALA A 72 14.48 -25.83 -23.41
CA ALA A 72 13.50 -24.80 -23.19
C ALA A 72 13.95 -23.49 -23.81
N ARG A 73 13.13 -22.93 -24.71
CA ARG A 73 13.27 -21.61 -25.25
C ARG A 73 12.31 -20.67 -24.55
N TYR A 74 12.79 -19.47 -24.20
CA TYR A 74 12.03 -18.42 -23.57
C TYR A 74 11.96 -17.23 -24.50
N ASP A 75 10.76 -16.77 -24.77
CA ASP A 75 10.47 -15.59 -25.57
C ASP A 75 9.58 -14.63 -24.74
N GLU A 76 9.65 -13.34 -25.05
CA GLU A 76 8.75 -12.35 -24.46
C GLU A 76 7.68 -12.00 -25.48
N VAL A 77 6.42 -12.01 -25.04
CA VAL A 77 5.25 -11.78 -25.91
C VAL A 77 4.49 -10.57 -25.44
N ASN A 78 4.23 -9.63 -26.36
CA ASN A 78 3.32 -8.52 -26.13
C ASN A 78 1.87 -9.01 -26.33
N LEU A 79 1.10 -9.08 -25.25
CA LEU A 79 -0.28 -9.59 -25.29
C LEU A 79 -1.22 -8.67 -26.06
N THR A 80 -0.98 -7.35 -26.07
CA THR A 80 -1.79 -6.40 -26.86
C THR A 80 -1.71 -6.73 -28.33
N GLN A 81 -0.49 -6.93 -28.85
CA GLN A 81 -0.28 -7.34 -30.23
C GLN A 81 -0.84 -8.73 -30.51
N ALA A 82 -0.65 -9.68 -29.60
CA ALA A 82 -1.19 -11.04 -29.76
C ALA A 82 -2.73 -11.07 -29.83
N PHE A 83 -3.42 -10.10 -29.24
CA PHE A 83 -4.88 -9.95 -29.39
C PHE A 83 -5.30 -9.29 -30.69
N GLU A 84 -4.48 -8.39 -31.23
CA GLU A 84 -4.78 -7.65 -32.47
C GLU A 84 -4.45 -8.47 -33.71
N ASP A 85 -3.27 -9.13 -33.71
CA ASP A 85 -2.72 -9.83 -34.86
C ASP A 85 -3.08 -11.32 -34.94
N GLY A 86 -3.73 -11.84 -33.94
CA GLY A 86 -4.47 -13.13 -33.79
C GLY A 86 -3.80 -14.42 -34.27
N ASP A 87 -3.00 -14.39 -35.31
CA ASP A 87 -2.56 -15.61 -36.03
C ASP A 87 -1.05 -15.92 -35.95
N GLU A 88 -0.22 -15.01 -35.50
CA GLU A 88 1.24 -15.24 -35.57
C GLU A 88 1.80 -16.20 -34.51
N PHE A 89 1.10 -16.38 -33.38
CA PHE A 89 1.57 -17.23 -32.27
C PHE A 89 0.69 -18.46 -32.08
N GLN A 90 0.83 -19.47 -32.96
CA GLN A 90 0.19 -20.76 -32.75
C GLN A 90 0.87 -21.55 -31.62
N LEU A 91 0.06 -22.02 -30.70
CA LEU A 91 0.50 -22.79 -29.56
C LEU A 91 0.86 -24.23 -29.96
N GLN A 92 1.88 -24.76 -29.30
CA GLN A 92 2.32 -26.16 -29.44
C GLN A 92 2.17 -26.90 -28.10
N SER A 93 2.21 -28.23 -28.17
CA SER A 93 2.17 -29.07 -26.99
C SER A 93 3.28 -28.70 -26.00
N ARG A 94 2.93 -28.64 -24.72
CA ARG A 94 3.81 -28.27 -23.59
C ARG A 94 4.23 -26.81 -23.54
N ASP A 95 3.68 -25.93 -24.36
CA ASP A 95 3.89 -24.49 -24.23
C ASP A 95 3.37 -23.98 -22.88
N HIS A 96 4.06 -23.00 -22.32
CA HIS A 96 3.70 -22.36 -21.09
C HIS A 96 3.75 -20.85 -21.24
N LEU A 97 2.66 -20.18 -20.90
CA LEU A 97 2.55 -18.73 -20.85
C LEU A 97 2.49 -18.26 -19.38
N THR A 98 3.37 -17.34 -19.01
CA THR A 98 3.32 -16.68 -17.71
C THR A 98 2.96 -15.20 -17.91
N VAL A 99 1.77 -14.81 -17.48
CA VAL A 99 1.33 -13.42 -17.50
C VAL A 99 1.82 -12.75 -16.22
N ARG A 100 2.70 -11.75 -16.35
CA ARG A 100 3.23 -10.99 -15.20
C ARG A 100 2.13 -10.12 -14.60
N GLU A 101 2.20 -9.88 -13.30
CA GLU A 101 1.41 -8.86 -12.63
C GLU A 101 2.16 -7.54 -12.63
N ILE A 102 1.41 -6.42 -12.79
CA ILE A 102 1.97 -5.09 -12.58
C ILE A 102 2.37 -5.00 -11.10
N PRO A 103 3.64 -4.71 -10.79
CA PRO A 103 4.08 -4.54 -9.41
C PRO A 103 3.22 -3.49 -8.71
N ASP A 104 2.88 -3.74 -7.44
CA ASP A 104 2.12 -2.82 -6.59
C ASP A 104 0.77 -2.35 -7.18
N TRP A 105 0.15 -3.21 -8.04
CA TRP A 105 -1.17 -2.95 -8.56
C TRP A 105 -2.23 -2.96 -7.45
N SER A 106 -2.73 -1.80 -7.11
CA SER A 106 -3.77 -1.60 -6.11
C SER A 106 -4.84 -0.64 -6.63
N PRO A 107 -5.86 -1.16 -7.36
CA PRO A 107 -6.89 -0.31 -7.98
C PRO A 107 -7.84 0.33 -6.98
N ASN A 108 -7.76 -0.06 -5.71
CA ASN A 108 -8.65 0.41 -4.64
C ASN A 108 -7.92 1.17 -3.53
N ASP A 109 -6.66 1.56 -3.75
CA ASP A 109 -5.95 2.37 -2.78
C ASP A 109 -6.63 3.71 -2.60
N THR A 110 -6.76 4.14 -1.35
CA THR A 110 -7.51 5.33 -0.99
C THR A 110 -6.78 6.21 0.00
N VAL A 111 -7.03 7.51 -0.11
CA VAL A 111 -6.66 8.52 0.89
C VAL A 111 -7.91 9.24 1.37
N THR A 112 -7.96 9.57 2.65
CA THR A 112 -9.09 10.31 3.23
C THR A 112 -8.68 11.75 3.49
N ILE A 113 -9.43 12.70 2.94
CA ILE A 113 -9.25 14.14 3.19
C ILE A 113 -10.45 14.68 3.95
N SER A 114 -10.19 15.39 5.04
CA SER A 114 -11.23 15.94 5.90
C SER A 114 -10.87 17.35 6.40
N GLY A 115 -11.87 18.06 6.91
CA GLY A 115 -11.74 19.43 7.38
C GLY A 115 -11.96 20.45 6.27
N GLU A 116 -11.14 21.50 6.23
CA GLU A 116 -11.35 22.71 5.41
C GLU A 116 -10.85 22.56 3.96
N VAL A 117 -11.48 21.63 3.23
CA VAL A 117 -11.38 21.48 1.77
C VAL A 117 -12.76 21.63 1.14
N ALA A 118 -12.82 21.96 -0.15
CA ALA A 118 -14.10 22.16 -0.82
C ALA A 118 -14.97 20.89 -0.82
N PHE A 119 -14.36 19.73 -1.01
CA PHE A 119 -15.07 18.44 -1.06
C PHE A 119 -14.33 17.40 -0.17
N PRO A 120 -14.59 17.38 1.14
CA PRO A 120 -14.03 16.35 2.01
C PRO A 120 -14.59 14.97 1.66
N GLY A 121 -13.73 13.92 1.75
CA GLY A 121 -14.13 12.56 1.40
C GLY A 121 -12.96 11.62 1.26
N THR A 122 -13.24 10.40 0.83
CA THR A 122 -12.24 9.37 0.49
C THR A 122 -12.04 9.36 -1.02
N TYR A 123 -10.80 9.42 -1.44
CA TYR A 123 -10.38 9.50 -2.84
C TYR A 123 -9.58 8.27 -3.21
N LEU A 124 -9.91 7.66 -4.34
CA LEU A 124 -9.04 6.67 -4.97
C LEU A 124 -7.74 7.37 -5.43
N ILE A 125 -6.61 6.72 -5.21
CA ILE A 125 -5.30 7.24 -5.59
C ILE A 125 -4.65 6.38 -6.67
N GLN A 126 -3.75 7.00 -7.42
CA GLN A 126 -2.92 6.33 -8.41
C GLN A 126 -1.47 6.26 -7.89
N PRO A 127 -0.69 5.24 -8.31
CA PRO A 127 0.72 5.18 -7.97
C PRO A 127 1.47 6.46 -8.39
N GLY A 128 2.22 7.05 -7.46
CA GLY A 128 2.96 8.30 -7.68
C GLY A 128 2.14 9.57 -7.51
N GLU A 129 0.84 9.49 -7.15
CA GLU A 129 0.02 10.66 -6.86
C GLU A 129 0.46 11.32 -5.55
N THR A 130 0.50 12.65 -5.54
CA THR A 130 1.00 13.41 -4.39
C THR A 130 -0.13 14.02 -3.57
N LEU A 131 0.25 14.52 -2.38
CA LEU A 131 -0.69 15.16 -1.48
C LEU A 131 -1.35 16.41 -2.11
N SER A 132 -0.58 17.22 -2.86
CA SER A 132 -1.11 18.39 -3.56
C SER A 132 -2.10 18.01 -4.67
N ASP A 133 -1.85 16.91 -5.39
CA ASP A 133 -2.75 16.42 -6.44
C ASP A 133 -4.11 16.05 -5.87
N VAL A 134 -4.12 15.30 -4.75
CA VAL A 134 -5.38 14.88 -4.13
C VAL A 134 -6.13 16.07 -3.53
N VAL A 135 -5.42 17.03 -2.89
CA VAL A 135 -6.05 18.27 -2.40
C VAL A 135 -6.65 19.07 -3.55
N ALA A 136 -5.98 19.15 -4.70
CA ALA A 136 -6.51 19.81 -5.90
C ALA A 136 -7.79 19.12 -6.40
N ARG A 137 -7.84 17.76 -6.43
CA ARG A 137 -9.05 16.99 -6.76
C ARG A 137 -10.17 17.19 -5.75
N ALA A 138 -9.83 17.44 -4.48
CA ALA A 138 -10.77 17.80 -3.44
C ALA A 138 -11.30 19.24 -3.56
N GLY A 139 -10.99 19.94 -4.65
CA GLY A 139 -11.42 21.31 -4.94
C GLY A 139 -10.59 22.39 -4.26
N GLY A 140 -9.44 22.02 -3.67
CA GLY A 140 -8.57 22.93 -2.95
C GLY A 140 -9.03 23.27 -1.54
N LEU A 141 -8.30 24.16 -0.90
CA LEU A 141 -8.57 24.62 0.48
C LEU A 141 -9.70 25.66 0.51
N THR A 142 -10.48 25.67 1.59
CA THR A 142 -11.43 26.73 1.86
C THR A 142 -10.73 28.01 2.34
N VAL A 143 -11.44 29.12 2.35
CA VAL A 143 -10.92 30.40 2.88
C VAL A 143 -10.67 30.37 4.39
N GLU A 144 -11.26 29.42 5.09
CA GLU A 144 -11.14 29.23 6.54
C GLU A 144 -10.08 28.19 6.91
N ALA A 145 -9.43 27.58 5.93
CA ALA A 145 -8.42 26.56 6.13
C ALA A 145 -7.18 27.10 6.87
N PHE A 146 -6.61 26.26 7.71
CA PHE A 146 -5.32 26.50 8.36
C PHE A 146 -4.31 25.41 7.97
N PRO A 147 -3.74 25.50 6.77
CA PRO A 147 -2.89 24.45 6.21
C PRO A 147 -1.59 24.24 6.99
N GLU A 148 -1.08 25.27 7.70
CA GLU A 148 0.12 25.16 8.56
C GLU A 148 -0.11 24.22 9.75
N ALA A 149 -1.36 24.00 10.15
CA ALA A 149 -1.73 23.09 11.21
C ALA A 149 -2.32 21.75 10.68
N ALA A 150 -2.16 21.48 9.39
CA ALA A 150 -2.61 20.23 8.79
C ALA A 150 -1.98 19.01 9.49
N VAL A 151 -2.78 17.99 9.69
CA VAL A 151 -2.35 16.71 10.29
C VAL A 151 -2.42 15.65 9.22
N PHE A 152 -1.27 15.11 8.90
CA PHE A 152 -1.16 13.98 7.98
C PHE A 152 -0.78 12.72 8.75
N THR A 153 -1.52 11.63 8.51
CA THR A 153 -1.29 10.35 9.15
C THR A 153 -1.15 9.25 8.10
N ARG A 154 -0.21 8.35 8.34
CA ARG A 154 0.07 7.20 7.48
C ARG A 154 -0.09 5.90 8.26
N LEU A 155 -0.93 5.01 7.73
CA LEU A 155 -1.26 3.74 8.37
C LEU A 155 -0.02 2.87 8.62
N GLU A 156 0.92 2.85 7.67
CA GLU A 156 2.16 2.09 7.82
C GLU A 156 3.05 2.62 8.95
N VAL A 157 3.10 3.95 9.12
CA VAL A 157 3.85 4.57 10.23
C VAL A 157 3.20 4.21 11.56
N ALA A 158 1.86 4.27 11.65
CA ALA A 158 1.12 3.84 12.85
C ALA A 158 1.41 2.39 13.21
N ARG A 159 1.41 1.49 12.22
CA ARG A 159 1.75 0.07 12.44
C ARG A 159 3.17 -0.10 12.98
N ARG A 160 4.15 0.60 12.40
CA ARG A 160 5.55 0.56 12.88
C ARG A 160 5.71 1.13 14.27
N GLU A 161 4.96 2.18 14.63
CA GLU A 161 4.92 2.73 15.99
C GLU A 161 4.36 1.70 16.98
N ALA A 162 3.25 1.05 16.64
CA ALA A 162 2.65 0.00 17.44
C ALA A 162 3.57 -1.22 17.62
N GLU A 163 4.25 -1.65 16.56
CA GLU A 163 5.23 -2.74 16.62
C GLU A 163 6.41 -2.40 17.55
N ARG A 164 6.93 -1.17 17.46
CA ARG A 164 8.00 -0.70 18.35
C ARG A 164 7.54 -0.64 19.81
N ALA A 165 6.32 -0.19 20.06
CA ALA A 165 5.76 -0.16 21.41
C ALA A 165 5.65 -1.58 22.00
N ARG A 166 5.17 -2.55 21.21
CA ARG A 166 5.09 -3.97 21.63
C ARG A 166 6.47 -4.57 21.87
N ALA A 167 7.44 -4.31 21.00
CA ALA A 167 8.83 -4.76 21.19
C ALA A 167 9.41 -4.18 22.48
N PHE A 168 9.19 -2.89 22.74
CA PHE A 168 9.64 -2.24 23.97
C PHE A 168 8.98 -2.84 25.23
N ALA A 169 7.67 -3.14 25.18
CA ALA A 169 7.00 -3.85 26.26
C ALA A 169 7.61 -5.23 26.55
N ALA A 170 7.99 -5.97 25.50
CA ALA A 170 8.66 -7.27 25.65
C ALA A 170 10.04 -7.12 26.28
N ASP A 171 10.82 -6.10 25.90
CA ASP A 171 12.14 -5.82 26.48
C ASP A 171 12.04 -5.42 27.95
N ILE A 172 11.06 -4.59 28.34
CA ILE A 172 10.78 -4.26 29.75
C ILE A 172 10.50 -5.54 30.55
N ARG A 173 9.63 -6.43 30.05
CA ARG A 173 9.31 -7.69 30.74
C ARG A 173 10.54 -8.58 30.89
N LYS A 174 11.35 -8.69 29.85
CA LYS A 174 12.58 -9.49 29.89
C LYS A 174 13.59 -8.94 30.89
N SER A 175 13.81 -7.63 30.89
CA SER A 175 14.71 -6.95 31.82
C SER A 175 14.22 -7.11 33.26
N PHE A 176 12.94 -6.96 33.50
CA PHE A 176 12.33 -7.15 34.79
C PHE A 176 12.43 -8.61 35.28
N ALA A 177 12.14 -9.57 34.41
CA ALA A 177 12.27 -11.00 34.77
C ALA A 177 13.70 -11.36 35.15
N SER A 178 14.71 -10.72 34.52
CA SER A 178 16.13 -10.92 34.88
C SER A 178 16.49 -10.27 36.23
N SER A 179 15.89 -9.11 36.57
CA SER A 179 16.14 -8.44 37.85
C SER A 179 15.51 -9.16 39.05
N LEU A 180 14.35 -9.83 38.84
CA LEU A 180 13.72 -10.66 39.88
C LEU A 180 14.58 -11.85 40.32
N LEU A 181 15.54 -12.27 39.51
CA LEU A 181 16.48 -13.34 39.87
C LEU A 181 17.60 -12.87 40.79
N THR A 182 17.74 -11.55 40.98
CA THR A 182 18.87 -10.93 41.69
C THR A 182 18.49 -10.15 42.97
N GLU A 183 17.22 -9.77 43.18
CA GLU A 183 16.81 -8.95 44.32
C GLU A 183 15.44 -9.33 44.92
N GLU A 184 15.32 -9.29 46.27
CA GLU A 184 14.13 -9.67 47.07
C GLU A 184 13.01 -8.60 47.12
N THR A 185 13.08 -7.46 46.40
CA THR A 185 12.19 -6.30 46.65
C THR A 185 11.26 -6.00 45.46
N ALA A 186 10.37 -6.93 45.07
CA ALA A 186 9.72 -6.81 43.77
C ALA A 186 8.18 -6.70 43.73
N ASN A 187 7.45 -6.64 44.85
CA ASN A 187 5.99 -6.76 44.79
C ASN A 187 5.23 -5.46 44.41
N SER A 188 5.76 -4.27 44.73
CA SER A 188 5.10 -3.00 44.35
C SER A 188 5.38 -2.59 42.90
N SER A 189 6.55 -2.92 42.41
CA SER A 189 6.95 -2.59 41.00
C SER A 189 6.29 -3.52 39.97
N LEU A 190 5.81 -4.69 40.35
CA LEU A 190 5.24 -5.69 39.44
C LEU A 190 3.93 -5.20 38.81
N GLU A 191 3.05 -4.57 39.56
CA GLU A 191 1.77 -4.09 39.05
C GLU A 191 1.96 -2.88 38.14
N GLU A 192 2.85 -1.94 38.48
CA GLU A 192 3.18 -0.79 37.63
C GLU A 192 3.76 -1.23 36.28
N ILE A 193 4.67 -2.22 36.28
CA ILE A 193 5.25 -2.76 35.05
C ILE A 193 4.21 -3.49 34.22
N LYS A 194 3.30 -4.24 34.82
CA LYS A 194 2.19 -4.87 34.11
C LYS A 194 1.29 -3.83 33.42
N GLU A 195 0.94 -2.77 34.17
CA GLU A 195 0.09 -1.69 33.65
C GLU A 195 0.77 -0.98 32.46
N VAL A 196 2.02 -0.56 32.60
CA VAL A 196 2.78 0.10 31.53
C VAL A 196 2.95 -0.82 30.32
N THR A 197 3.30 -2.10 30.53
CA THR A 197 3.46 -3.03 29.40
C THR A 197 2.14 -3.34 28.72
N ALA A 198 1.03 -3.43 29.45
CA ALA A 198 -0.30 -3.60 28.86
C ALA A 198 -0.71 -2.38 28.02
N MET A 199 -0.43 -1.17 28.50
CA MET A 199 -0.67 0.06 27.74
C MET A 199 0.14 0.10 26.43
N LEU A 200 1.42 -0.29 26.48
CA LEU A 200 2.27 -0.35 25.30
C LEU A 200 1.83 -1.42 24.31
N GLU A 201 1.32 -2.56 24.78
CA GLU A 201 0.83 -3.64 23.91
C GLU A 201 -0.46 -3.29 23.18
N THR A 202 -1.32 -2.47 23.81
CA THR A 202 -2.58 -2.00 23.22
C THR A 202 -2.41 -0.71 22.42
N PHE A 203 -1.20 -0.14 22.37
CA PHE A 203 -0.94 1.07 21.62
C PHE A 203 -1.06 0.82 20.10
N GLU A 204 -1.95 1.54 19.45
CA GLU A 204 -2.25 1.38 18.02
C GLU A 204 -1.30 2.19 17.11
N GLY A 205 -0.56 3.15 17.67
CA GLY A 205 0.22 4.13 16.91
C GLY A 205 -0.64 5.26 16.37
N GLN A 206 -0.08 6.43 16.25
CA GLN A 206 -0.75 7.62 15.68
C GLN A 206 -0.49 7.78 14.19
N GLY A 207 0.64 7.29 13.71
CA GLY A 207 1.06 7.39 12.32
C GLY A 207 1.29 8.82 11.85
N ARG A 208 1.43 9.79 12.77
CA ARG A 208 1.54 11.20 12.41
C ARG A 208 2.85 11.50 11.73
N MET A 209 2.76 12.11 10.56
CA MET A 209 3.90 12.63 9.80
C MET A 209 3.88 14.17 9.83
N LEU A 210 5.07 14.75 9.97
CA LEU A 210 5.24 16.19 9.84
C LEU A 210 5.32 16.55 8.35
N ILE A 211 4.41 17.39 7.89
CA ILE A 211 4.34 17.89 6.52
C ILE A 211 4.30 19.41 6.53
N ASP A 212 4.76 20.02 5.46
CA ASP A 212 4.55 21.44 5.16
C ASP A 212 3.56 21.54 3.99
N LEU A 213 2.26 21.52 4.31
CA LEU A 213 1.20 21.55 3.30
C LEU A 213 1.22 22.83 2.45
N PRO A 214 1.43 24.03 3.00
CA PRO A 214 1.60 25.24 2.21
C PRO A 214 2.72 25.14 1.16
N LEU A 215 3.87 24.60 1.56
CA LEU A 215 5.02 24.44 0.67
C LEU A 215 4.76 23.38 -0.41
N ALA A 216 4.16 22.25 -0.06
CA ALA A 216 3.73 21.22 -1.00
C ALA A 216 2.77 21.79 -2.05
N MET A 217 1.77 22.56 -1.63
CA MET A 217 0.80 23.18 -2.52
C MET A 217 1.39 24.32 -3.38
N SER A 218 2.53 24.87 -3.00
CA SER A 218 3.25 25.86 -3.82
C SER A 218 4.05 25.25 -4.97
N GLY A 219 4.10 23.92 -5.07
CA GLY A 219 4.80 23.17 -6.12
C GLY A 219 6.24 22.75 -5.74
N ASP A 220 6.59 22.79 -4.45
CA ASP A 220 7.87 22.24 -3.99
C ASP A 220 7.81 20.72 -3.94
N ILE A 221 8.53 20.08 -4.87
CA ILE A 221 8.56 18.61 -5.04
C ILE A 221 9.11 17.91 -3.78
N ALA A 222 10.01 18.54 -3.03
CA ALA A 222 10.62 17.93 -1.85
C ALA A 222 9.66 17.91 -0.65
N ALA A 223 8.72 18.86 -0.59
CA ALA A 223 7.70 18.95 0.44
C ALA A 223 6.43 18.17 0.09
N ASP A 224 6.21 17.86 -1.19
CA ASP A 224 5.01 17.20 -1.69
C ASP A 224 5.13 15.68 -1.59
N VAL A 225 4.51 15.13 -0.58
CA VAL A 225 4.61 13.72 -0.22
C VAL A 225 3.71 12.87 -1.12
N GLU A 226 4.24 11.79 -1.67
CA GLU A 226 3.45 10.75 -2.34
C GLU A 226 2.46 10.14 -1.34
N VAL A 227 1.19 10.02 -1.72
CA VAL A 227 0.13 9.42 -0.90
C VAL A 227 0.09 7.90 -1.09
N LEU A 228 -0.20 7.19 0.00
CA LEU A 228 -0.30 5.73 0.02
C LEU A 228 -1.66 5.31 0.58
N ASP A 229 -2.01 4.02 0.36
CA ASP A 229 -3.28 3.47 0.86
C ASP A 229 -3.43 3.63 2.37
N GLY A 230 -4.61 4.10 2.76
CA GLY A 230 -4.98 4.36 4.15
C GLY A 230 -4.39 5.64 4.74
N ASP A 231 -3.72 6.48 3.94
CA ASP A 231 -3.30 7.80 4.39
C ASP A 231 -4.51 8.69 4.68
N ALA A 232 -4.37 9.59 5.66
CA ALA A 232 -5.40 10.56 5.98
C ALA A 232 -4.80 11.96 6.21
N LEU A 233 -5.48 12.95 5.63
CA LEU A 233 -5.18 14.38 5.80
C LEU A 233 -6.35 15.08 6.47
N VAL A 234 -6.07 15.75 7.58
CA VAL A 234 -7.03 16.61 8.27
C VAL A 234 -6.54 18.04 8.20
N ILE A 235 -7.34 18.94 7.61
CA ILE A 235 -7.03 20.35 7.50
C ILE A 235 -7.95 21.11 8.45
N PRO A 236 -7.43 21.63 9.58
CA PRO A 236 -8.25 22.30 10.55
C PRO A 236 -8.67 23.68 10.06
N LYS A 237 -9.73 24.19 10.67
CA LYS A 237 -10.18 25.56 10.51
C LYS A 237 -9.23 26.51 11.27
N ARG A 238 -8.95 27.66 10.71
CA ARG A 238 -8.23 28.72 11.40
C ARG A 238 -9.07 29.26 12.55
N VAL A 239 -8.59 29.07 13.76
CA VAL A 239 -9.25 29.57 14.97
C VAL A 239 -8.58 30.87 15.39
N ASN A 240 -9.37 31.95 15.47
CA ASN A 240 -8.86 33.27 15.88
C ASN A 240 -8.87 33.41 17.40
N THR A 241 -8.43 32.39 18.13
CA THR A 241 -8.38 32.42 19.60
C THR A 241 -7.11 31.75 20.14
N VAL A 242 -6.58 32.25 21.23
CA VAL A 242 -5.48 31.70 22.02
C VAL A 242 -5.99 31.36 23.41
N THR A 243 -5.86 30.10 23.79
CA THR A 243 -6.26 29.66 25.14
C THR A 243 -5.01 29.53 26.00
N VAL A 244 -5.00 30.20 27.14
CA VAL A 244 -3.95 30.13 28.16
C VAL A 244 -4.45 29.25 29.30
N VAL A 245 -3.75 28.14 29.56
CA VAL A 245 -4.06 27.16 30.63
C VAL A 245 -2.79 26.83 31.42
N GLY A 246 -2.94 26.38 32.64
CA GLY A 246 -1.83 26.00 33.50
C GLY A 246 -1.71 26.89 34.73
N GLU A 247 -0.50 27.09 35.25
CA GLU A 247 -0.21 27.89 36.45
C GLU A 247 -0.18 29.37 36.13
N VAL A 248 -1.34 29.94 35.71
CA VAL A 248 -1.56 31.38 35.50
C VAL A 248 -2.64 31.87 36.42
N TYR A 249 -2.63 33.18 36.73
CA TYR A 249 -3.59 33.73 37.69
C TYR A 249 -5.03 33.65 37.20
N GLN A 250 -5.24 33.88 35.89
CA GLN A 250 -6.55 33.72 35.27
C GLN A 250 -6.43 32.92 33.97
N GLN A 251 -6.89 31.69 33.99
CA GLN A 251 -7.00 30.88 32.78
C GLN A 251 -8.14 31.41 31.89
N GLY A 252 -7.88 31.52 30.59
CA GLY A 252 -8.90 32.08 29.69
C GLY A 252 -8.55 31.93 28.24
N THR A 253 -9.54 32.24 27.39
CA THR A 253 -9.39 32.27 25.94
C THR A 253 -9.45 33.71 25.46
N HIS A 254 -8.39 34.14 24.79
CA HIS A 254 -8.23 35.46 24.22
C HIS A 254 -8.43 35.44 22.71
N THR A 255 -8.87 36.51 22.11
CA THR A 255 -8.90 36.67 20.65
C THR A 255 -7.45 36.75 20.12
N PHE A 256 -7.13 35.98 19.07
CA PHE A 256 -5.84 36.03 18.42
C PHE A 256 -5.64 37.40 17.74
N SER A 257 -4.45 37.96 17.88
CA SER A 257 -4.01 39.17 17.20
C SER A 257 -2.57 39.02 16.74
N ASP A 258 -2.30 39.28 15.47
CA ASP A 258 -0.94 39.24 14.89
C ASP A 258 0.04 40.21 15.57
N SER A 259 -0.47 41.22 16.29
CA SER A 259 0.35 42.19 17.04
C SER A 259 0.81 41.66 18.41
N ASN A 260 0.21 40.56 18.91
CA ASN A 260 0.49 40.03 20.25
C ASN A 260 1.49 38.89 20.20
N SER A 261 2.52 38.96 21.02
CA SER A 261 3.46 37.90 21.29
C SER A 261 2.93 36.91 22.33
N LEU A 262 3.60 35.76 22.50
CA LEU A 262 3.32 34.82 23.59
C LEU A 262 3.32 35.48 24.96
N GLN A 263 4.26 36.41 25.21
CA GLN A 263 4.38 37.16 26.47
C GLN A 263 3.20 38.06 26.71
N ASP A 264 2.63 38.64 25.67
CA ASP A 264 1.44 39.50 25.81
C ASP A 264 0.23 38.68 26.25
N TYR A 265 0.00 37.48 25.70
CA TYR A 265 -1.08 36.60 26.12
C TYR A 265 -0.88 36.08 27.53
N LEU A 266 0.36 35.76 27.94
CA LEU A 266 0.67 35.39 29.32
C LEU A 266 0.40 36.54 30.29
N SER A 267 0.75 37.78 29.90
CA SER A 267 0.50 38.98 30.68
C SER A 267 -0.99 39.29 30.85
N LEU A 268 -1.79 38.98 29.83
CA LEU A 268 -3.26 39.12 29.89
C LEU A 268 -3.92 38.07 30.80
N SER A 269 -3.20 37.03 31.18
CA SER A 269 -3.65 35.92 32.04
C SER A 269 -2.94 35.94 33.40
N ALA A 270 -2.10 36.95 33.67
CA ALA A 270 -1.32 37.14 34.90
C ALA A 270 -2.10 37.79 36.02
#